data_b1f4fac8242e78be0a262e85b7704f81
#
_entry.id   b1f4fac8242e78be0a262e85b7704f81
#
_cell.length_a   1.000
_cell.length_b   1.000
_cell.length_c   1.000
_cell.angle_alpha   90.00
_cell.angle_beta   90.00
_cell.angle_gamma   90.00
#
_symmetry.space_group_name_H-M   'P 1'
#
loop_
_entity.id
_entity.type
_entity.pdbx_description
1 polymer ?
#
loop_
_entity_poly.entity_id
_entity_poly.type
_entity_poly.pdbx_seq_one_letter_code
_entity_poly.pdbx_strand_id
1 'polypeptide(L)'
;GLGDVYKRQVQTGDFKVDYTPIEGGVIDLGRFGELGSEGVLALLPDSTNIEMPGSTPSERTVVESFNKLFQMAGDRRIIIATFASNIHRIQQIIDYAVKYDKKVSVSGRSMVNVVATAIELGYLKVPSGILVDIDVANRLPFNEVVLITTGSQGEPLSALSRMAMSEHRKVKVTPNDFIIISARPIPGNEKLSLIHI
;
A
#
# COMPACT_ATOMS: atom_id res chain seq x y z
N GLY A 1 41.56 -5.31 -23.17
CA GLY A 1 40.92 -6.53 -23.51
C GLY A 1 39.46 -6.36 -23.90
N LEU A 2 39.09 -6.84 -25.06
CA LEU A 2 37.71 -6.84 -25.58
C LEU A 2 36.76 -7.78 -24.82
N GLY A 3 37.20 -8.48 -23.78
CA GLY A 3 36.45 -9.51 -23.09
C GLY A 3 35.44 -9.01 -22.04
N ASP A 4 35.60 -7.83 -21.48
CA ASP A 4 34.82 -7.39 -20.33
C ASP A 4 33.64 -6.48 -20.68
N VAL A 5 33.63 -5.87 -21.87
CA VAL A 5 32.56 -4.98 -22.34
C VAL A 5 31.26 -5.75 -22.61
N TYR A 6 31.32 -7.04 -22.90
CA TYR A 6 30.19 -7.87 -23.28
C TYR A 6 29.31 -8.33 -22.11
N LYS A 7 29.61 -7.96 -20.89
CA LYS A 7 28.96 -8.56 -19.70
C LYS A 7 28.21 -7.56 -18.82
N ARG A 8 28.19 -6.27 -19.17
CA ARG A 8 27.47 -5.28 -18.36
C ARG A 8 26.01 -5.25 -18.71
N GLN A 9 25.20 -5.72 -17.79
CA GLN A 9 23.76 -5.57 -17.83
C GLN A 9 23.35 -4.75 -16.61
N VAL A 10 22.35 -3.89 -16.80
CA VAL A 10 21.72 -3.15 -15.72
C VAL A 10 20.27 -3.62 -15.65
N GLN A 11 19.90 -4.22 -14.53
CA GLN A 11 18.54 -4.57 -14.20
C GLN A 11 18.10 -3.67 -13.06
N THR A 12 17.04 -2.88 -13.27
CA THR A 12 16.61 -1.90 -12.28
C THR A 12 15.77 -2.54 -11.16
N GLY A 13 15.12 -3.67 -11.42
CA GLY A 13 13.96 -4.08 -10.63
C GLY A 13 12.86 -3.03 -10.71
N ASP A 14 11.84 -3.16 -9.88
CA ASP A 14 10.78 -2.14 -9.75
C ASP A 14 11.40 -0.86 -9.16
N PHE A 15 11.12 0.30 -9.76
CA PHE A 15 11.65 1.56 -9.27
C PHE A 15 10.66 2.70 -9.45
N LYS A 16 10.85 3.74 -8.66
CA LYS A 16 10.15 5.01 -8.77
C LYS A 16 11.14 6.15 -8.57
N VAL A 17 11.15 7.08 -9.51
CA VAL A 17 11.89 8.33 -9.34
C VAL A 17 11.01 9.30 -8.54
N ASP A 18 11.24 9.36 -7.25
CA ASP A 18 10.58 10.29 -6.33
C ASP A 18 11.62 11.19 -5.69
N TYR A 19 11.60 12.48 -5.99
CA TYR A 19 12.54 13.47 -5.45
C TYR A 19 12.19 13.92 -4.03
N THR A 20 11.02 13.56 -3.54
CA THR A 20 10.54 13.88 -2.19
C THR A 20 9.96 12.65 -1.49
N PRO A 21 10.75 11.55 -1.38
CA PRO A 21 10.28 10.34 -0.74
C PRO A 21 9.93 10.62 0.73
N ILE A 22 8.99 9.85 1.27
CA ILE A 22 8.59 9.98 2.68
C ILE A 22 9.66 9.36 3.58
N GLU A 23 10.22 8.26 3.14
CA GLU A 23 11.28 7.53 3.82
C GLU A 23 12.34 7.06 2.81
N GLY A 24 13.56 6.84 3.29
CA GLY A 24 14.69 6.43 2.46
C GLY A 24 15.32 7.60 1.70
N GLY A 25 16.28 7.28 0.85
CA GLY A 25 16.96 8.23 -0.02
C GLY A 25 16.30 8.35 -1.39
N VAL A 26 16.65 9.41 -2.11
CA VAL A 26 16.35 9.53 -3.55
C VAL A 26 17.14 8.45 -4.28
N ILE A 27 16.56 7.87 -5.33
CA ILE A 27 17.27 6.92 -6.21
C ILE A 27 18.56 7.56 -6.74
N ASP A 28 19.65 6.81 -6.70
CA ASP A 28 20.97 7.29 -7.17
C ASP A 28 21.05 7.31 -8.70
N LEU A 29 20.46 8.35 -9.28
CA LEU A 29 20.52 8.58 -10.73
C LEU A 29 21.96 8.88 -11.20
N GLY A 30 22.81 9.40 -10.32
CA GLY A 30 24.24 9.64 -10.62
C GLY A 30 24.94 8.32 -10.97
N ARG A 31 24.68 7.27 -10.21
CA ARG A 31 25.25 5.95 -10.48
C ARG A 31 24.80 5.36 -11.83
N PHE A 32 23.54 5.58 -12.22
CA PHE A 32 23.07 5.20 -13.56
C PHE A 32 23.80 5.95 -14.66
N GLY A 33 24.06 7.24 -14.47
CA GLY A 33 24.85 8.05 -15.42
C GLY A 33 26.29 7.55 -15.56
N GLU A 34 26.96 7.23 -14.46
CA GLU A 34 28.30 6.63 -14.46
C GLU A 34 28.33 5.32 -15.23
N LEU A 35 27.40 4.38 -14.91
CA LEU A 35 27.30 3.09 -15.61
C LEU A 35 27.05 3.28 -17.11
N GLY A 36 26.22 4.23 -17.49
CA GLY A 36 25.98 4.58 -18.91
C GLY A 36 27.26 5.06 -19.59
N SER A 37 28.07 5.87 -18.91
CA SER A 37 29.35 6.38 -19.43
C SER A 37 30.42 5.28 -19.57
N GLU A 38 30.37 4.27 -18.72
CA GLU A 38 31.24 3.09 -18.78
C GLU A 38 30.83 2.08 -19.86
N GLY A 39 29.64 2.22 -20.43
CA GLY A 39 29.05 1.36 -21.47
C GLY A 39 28.22 0.22 -20.89
N VAL A 40 26.97 0.14 -21.28
CA VAL A 40 26.01 -0.90 -20.90
C VAL A 40 25.54 -1.62 -22.16
N LEU A 41 25.68 -2.96 -22.18
CA LEU A 41 25.25 -3.81 -23.29
C LEU A 41 23.74 -3.98 -23.31
N ALA A 42 23.12 -4.18 -22.14
CA ALA A 42 21.69 -4.37 -22.00
C ALA A 42 21.17 -3.65 -20.79
N LEU A 43 20.06 -2.93 -20.96
CA LEU A 43 19.27 -2.33 -19.89
C LEU A 43 17.93 -3.05 -19.83
N LEU A 44 17.61 -3.61 -18.65
CA LEU A 44 16.34 -4.28 -18.35
C LEU A 44 15.59 -3.43 -17.29
N PRO A 45 14.91 -2.36 -17.72
CA PRO A 45 14.20 -1.49 -16.78
C PRO A 45 12.81 -2.04 -16.49
N ASP A 46 12.27 -1.66 -15.33
CA ASP A 46 10.84 -1.70 -15.11
C ASP A 46 10.12 -0.82 -16.14
N SER A 47 9.11 -1.38 -16.78
CA SER A 47 8.32 -0.72 -17.82
C SER A 47 6.81 -0.80 -17.57
N THR A 48 6.40 -1.08 -16.33
CA THR A 48 5.00 -1.33 -15.94
C THR A 48 4.06 -0.22 -16.40
N ASN A 49 4.47 1.04 -16.35
CA ASN A 49 3.64 2.19 -16.73
C ASN A 49 4.10 2.88 -18.03
N ILE A 50 4.84 2.20 -18.90
CA ILE A 50 5.44 2.84 -20.08
C ILE A 50 4.41 3.43 -21.06
N GLU A 51 3.21 2.86 -21.13
CA GLU A 51 2.12 3.33 -21.99
C GLU A 51 1.30 4.47 -21.35
N MET A 52 1.53 4.77 -20.06
CA MET A 52 0.79 5.80 -19.35
C MET A 52 1.50 7.15 -19.50
N PRO A 53 0.89 8.15 -20.14
CA PRO A 53 1.50 9.47 -20.27
C PRO A 53 1.57 10.18 -18.91
N GLY A 54 2.63 10.97 -18.71
CA GLY A 54 2.83 11.78 -17.51
C GLY A 54 3.86 11.20 -16.55
N SER A 55 3.70 11.50 -15.26
CA SER A 55 4.59 11.06 -14.19
C SER A 55 3.81 10.51 -13.01
N THR A 56 4.43 9.61 -12.25
CA THR A 56 3.85 9.12 -10.99
C THR A 56 4.05 10.18 -9.90
N PRO A 57 2.98 10.67 -9.25
CA PRO A 57 3.10 11.64 -8.16
C PRO A 57 3.92 11.10 -6.99
N SER A 58 4.54 12.00 -6.22
CA SER A 58 5.22 11.62 -4.98
C SER A 58 4.27 10.97 -3.98
N GLU A 59 4.78 10.04 -3.18
CA GLU A 59 4.04 9.46 -2.05
C GLU A 59 3.58 10.53 -1.04
N ARG A 60 4.24 11.68 -0.98
CA ARG A 60 3.82 12.80 -0.14
C ARG A 60 2.41 13.29 -0.45
N THR A 61 1.98 13.26 -1.70
CA THR A 61 0.60 13.64 -2.09
C THR A 61 -0.46 12.72 -1.52
N VAL A 62 -0.10 11.46 -1.28
CA VAL A 62 -1.00 10.48 -0.66
C VAL A 62 -1.22 10.78 0.82
N VAL A 63 -0.19 11.27 1.51
CA VAL A 63 -0.28 11.71 2.93
C VAL A 63 -1.37 12.78 3.09
N GLU A 64 -1.36 13.79 2.24
CA GLU A 64 -2.38 14.85 2.27
C GLU A 64 -3.78 14.31 1.99
N SER A 65 -3.88 13.35 1.06
CA SER A 65 -5.15 12.70 0.75
C SER A 65 -5.70 11.92 1.93
N PHE A 66 -4.87 11.18 2.66
CA PHE A 66 -5.31 10.47 3.87
C PHE A 66 -5.89 11.42 4.92
N ASN A 67 -5.26 12.57 5.15
CA ASN A 67 -5.80 13.54 6.12
C ASN A 67 -7.25 13.95 5.77
N LYS A 68 -7.50 14.26 4.49
CA LYS A 68 -8.84 14.60 4.01
C LYS A 68 -9.81 13.43 4.14
N LEU A 69 -9.40 12.23 3.77
CA LEU A 69 -10.24 11.03 3.81
C LEU A 69 -10.62 10.65 5.24
N PHE A 70 -9.69 10.74 6.20
CA PHE A 70 -10.00 10.50 7.61
C PHE A 70 -11.00 11.52 8.17
N GLN A 71 -10.90 12.78 7.77
CA GLN A 71 -11.88 13.81 8.14
C GLN A 71 -13.25 13.53 7.50
N MET A 72 -13.30 13.14 6.22
CA MET A 72 -14.54 12.81 5.51
C MET A 72 -15.23 11.55 6.07
N ALA A 73 -14.48 10.65 6.66
CA ALA A 73 -15.04 9.44 7.25
C ALA A 73 -15.99 9.76 8.41
N GLY A 74 -15.73 10.81 9.21
CA GLY A 74 -16.56 11.19 10.35
C GLY A 74 -16.69 10.04 11.35
N ASP A 75 -17.93 9.71 11.70
CA ASP A 75 -18.24 8.65 12.67
C ASP A 75 -18.29 7.24 12.08
N ARG A 76 -17.87 7.07 10.82
CA ARG A 76 -17.85 5.77 10.15
C ARG A 76 -16.60 4.97 10.48
N ARG A 77 -16.72 3.64 10.43
CA ARG A 77 -15.56 2.75 10.42
C ARG A 77 -14.82 2.92 9.10
N ILE A 78 -13.50 3.05 9.16
CA ILE A 78 -12.66 3.18 7.97
C ILE A 78 -12.13 1.80 7.60
N ILE A 79 -12.35 1.38 6.35
CA ILE A 79 -11.78 0.15 5.79
C ILE A 79 -10.84 0.56 4.66
N ILE A 80 -9.56 0.23 4.77
CA ILE A 80 -8.54 0.62 3.80
C ILE A 80 -7.95 -0.63 3.15
N ALA A 81 -8.18 -0.76 1.84
CA ALA A 81 -7.54 -1.80 1.04
C ALA A 81 -6.24 -1.29 0.44
N THR A 82 -5.17 -2.01 0.68
CA THR A 82 -3.83 -1.70 0.16
C THR A 82 -3.02 -2.97 -0.09
N PHE A 83 -1.88 -2.84 -0.76
CA PHE A 83 -0.94 -3.95 -0.90
C PHE A 83 -0.27 -4.27 0.43
N ALA A 84 -0.21 -5.55 0.78
CA ALA A 84 0.47 -5.98 2.00
C ALA A 84 1.97 -5.66 1.99
N SER A 85 2.60 -5.64 0.82
CA SER A 85 4.01 -5.30 0.63
C SER A 85 4.33 -3.81 0.77
N ASN A 86 3.32 -2.93 0.75
CA ASN A 86 3.54 -1.49 0.88
C ASN A 86 3.59 -1.06 2.35
N ILE A 87 4.70 -1.36 3.01
CA ILE A 87 4.93 -1.08 4.44
C ILE A 87 4.81 0.42 4.75
N HIS A 88 5.32 1.29 3.88
CA HIS A 88 5.21 2.74 4.06
C HIS A 88 3.75 3.21 4.08
N ARG A 89 2.90 2.64 3.23
CA ARG A 89 1.47 2.94 3.21
C ARG A 89 0.79 2.47 4.50
N ILE A 90 1.16 1.28 4.98
CA ILE A 90 0.64 0.74 6.25
C ILE A 90 1.06 1.64 7.41
N GLN A 91 2.32 2.09 7.44
CA GLN A 91 2.78 3.05 8.47
C GLN A 91 1.97 4.35 8.45
N GLN A 92 1.75 4.93 7.26
CA GLN A 92 0.93 6.14 7.12
C GLN A 92 -0.48 5.95 7.69
N ILE A 93 -1.12 4.81 7.40
CA ILE A 93 -2.46 4.50 7.91
C ILE A 93 -2.44 4.42 9.44
N ILE A 94 -1.43 3.78 10.02
CA ILE A 94 -1.25 3.68 11.47
C ILE A 94 -1.05 5.08 12.08
N ASP A 95 -0.20 5.91 11.49
CA ASP A 95 0.07 7.26 11.97
C ASP A 95 -1.19 8.13 11.96
N TYR A 96 -2.01 8.01 10.91
CA TYR A 96 -3.30 8.70 10.85
C TYR A 96 -4.31 8.12 11.85
N ALA A 97 -4.33 6.81 12.05
CA ALA A 97 -5.18 6.21 13.08
C ALA A 97 -4.82 6.74 14.48
N VAL A 98 -3.53 6.83 14.79
CA VAL A 98 -3.03 7.46 16.03
C VAL A 98 -3.48 8.92 16.12
N LYS A 99 -3.28 9.71 15.06
CA LYS A 99 -3.66 11.12 15.00
C LYS A 99 -5.16 11.35 15.26
N TYR A 100 -6.01 10.43 14.83
CA TYR A 100 -7.46 10.51 14.95
C TYR A 100 -8.02 9.63 16.08
N ASP A 101 -7.16 9.18 17.00
CA ASP A 101 -7.50 8.35 18.19
C ASP A 101 -8.32 7.09 17.83
N LYS A 102 -7.89 6.41 16.77
CA LYS A 102 -8.55 5.19 16.29
C LYS A 102 -7.67 3.96 16.54
N LYS A 103 -8.31 2.82 16.75
CA LYS A 103 -7.65 1.51 16.80
C LYS A 103 -7.52 0.94 15.40
N VAL A 104 -6.43 0.23 15.17
CA VAL A 104 -6.15 -0.43 13.89
C VAL A 104 -6.32 -1.93 14.04
N SER A 105 -7.00 -2.56 13.10
CA SER A 105 -7.00 -4.01 12.97
C SER A 105 -6.60 -4.39 11.54
N VAL A 106 -6.03 -5.56 11.38
CA VAL A 106 -5.60 -6.06 10.06
C VAL A 106 -6.37 -7.32 9.67
N SER A 107 -6.71 -7.43 8.39
CA SER A 107 -7.44 -8.56 7.85
C SER A 107 -6.86 -9.01 6.51
N GLY A 108 -6.88 -10.33 6.30
CA GLY A 108 -6.23 -10.99 5.18
C GLY A 108 -4.91 -11.65 5.60
N ARG A 109 -4.76 -12.93 5.25
CA ARG A 109 -3.61 -13.75 5.70
C ARG A 109 -2.26 -13.11 5.40
N SER A 110 -2.06 -12.66 4.16
CA SER A 110 -0.82 -12.00 3.75
C SER A 110 -0.59 -10.69 4.52
N MET A 111 -1.62 -9.89 4.72
CA MET A 111 -1.53 -8.62 5.46
C MET A 111 -1.11 -8.86 6.91
N VAL A 112 -1.75 -9.81 7.59
CA VAL A 112 -1.43 -10.17 8.98
C VAL A 112 0.03 -10.61 9.09
N ASN A 113 0.49 -11.51 8.22
CA ASN A 113 1.86 -12.02 8.26
C ASN A 113 2.89 -10.91 7.99
N VAL A 114 2.67 -10.10 6.95
CA VAL A 114 3.61 -9.02 6.60
C VAL A 114 3.66 -7.96 7.70
N VAL A 115 2.53 -7.55 8.25
CA VAL A 115 2.50 -6.58 9.37
C VAL A 115 3.23 -7.12 10.59
N ALA A 116 3.01 -8.37 10.97
CA ALA A 116 3.70 -8.99 12.09
C ALA A 116 5.22 -9.02 11.88
N THR A 117 5.67 -9.49 10.72
CA THR A 117 7.10 -9.53 10.37
C THR A 117 7.71 -8.12 10.31
N ALA A 118 6.99 -7.14 9.75
CA ALA A 118 7.49 -5.77 9.65
C ALA A 118 7.63 -5.09 11.03
N ILE A 119 6.76 -5.42 11.98
CA ILE A 119 6.89 -4.98 13.37
C ILE A 119 8.09 -5.63 14.03
N GLU A 120 8.25 -6.94 13.89
CA GLU A 120 9.37 -7.71 14.45
C GLU A 120 10.73 -7.20 13.95
N LEU A 121 10.82 -6.87 12.66
CA LEU A 121 12.02 -6.33 12.02
C LEU A 121 12.22 -4.82 12.24
N GLY A 122 11.29 -4.13 12.92
CA GLY A 122 11.36 -2.70 13.20
C GLY A 122 11.06 -1.78 12.01
N TYR A 123 10.51 -2.31 10.91
CA TYR A 123 10.07 -1.52 9.76
C TYR A 123 8.71 -0.82 10.00
N LEU A 124 7.88 -1.37 10.87
CA LEU A 124 6.63 -0.72 11.32
C LEU A 124 6.75 -0.31 12.78
N LYS A 125 6.47 0.97 13.04
CA LYS A 125 6.41 1.55 14.38
C LYS A 125 4.96 1.66 14.82
N VAL A 126 4.55 0.79 15.71
CA VAL A 126 3.16 0.73 16.19
C VAL A 126 3.13 1.08 17.67
N PRO A 127 2.55 2.21 18.08
CA PRO A 127 2.37 2.54 19.49
C PRO A 127 1.55 1.46 20.21
N SER A 128 1.88 1.22 21.47
CA SER A 128 1.18 0.24 22.29
C SER A 128 -0.33 0.49 22.33
N GLY A 129 -1.12 -0.56 22.15
CA GLY A 129 -2.57 -0.50 22.21
C GLY A 129 -3.27 0.09 20.97
N ILE A 130 -2.54 0.44 19.90
CA ILE A 130 -3.14 0.88 18.63
C ILE A 130 -3.58 -0.32 17.80
N LEU A 131 -2.70 -1.31 17.61
CA LEU A 131 -3.03 -2.52 16.87
C LEU A 131 -3.80 -3.49 17.78
N VAL A 132 -4.99 -3.87 17.36
CA VAL A 132 -5.89 -4.77 18.11
C VAL A 132 -6.36 -5.93 17.24
N ASP A 133 -6.70 -7.05 17.89
CA ASP A 133 -7.32 -8.17 17.19
C ASP A 133 -8.67 -7.78 16.59
N ILE A 134 -9.05 -8.43 15.50
CA ILE A 134 -10.30 -8.15 14.79
C ILE A 134 -11.55 -8.41 15.66
N ASP A 135 -11.47 -9.34 16.60
CA ASP A 135 -12.58 -9.62 17.53
C ASP A 135 -12.70 -8.50 18.58
N VAL A 136 -11.60 -7.85 18.93
CA VAL A 136 -11.61 -6.64 19.77
C VAL A 136 -12.17 -5.47 18.97
N ALA A 137 -11.67 -5.25 17.76
CA ALA A 137 -12.13 -4.17 16.88
C ALA A 137 -13.66 -4.24 16.62
N ASN A 138 -14.23 -5.44 16.49
CA ASN A 138 -15.66 -5.63 16.27
C ASN A 138 -16.53 -5.25 17.48
N ARG A 139 -15.95 -5.05 18.65
CA ARG A 139 -16.66 -4.63 19.88
C ARG A 139 -16.57 -3.14 20.14
N LEU A 140 -15.69 -2.45 19.40
CA LEU A 140 -15.51 -1.01 19.51
C LEU A 140 -16.57 -0.26 18.70
N PRO A 141 -16.86 0.99 19.06
CA PRO A 141 -17.66 1.89 18.22
C PRO A 141 -17.02 2.03 16.83
N PHE A 142 -17.83 2.15 15.79
CA PHE A 142 -17.36 2.22 14.41
C PHE A 142 -16.39 3.39 14.17
N ASN A 143 -16.67 4.54 14.77
CA ASN A 143 -15.82 5.72 14.68
C ASN A 143 -14.43 5.56 15.32
N GLU A 144 -14.20 4.49 16.09
CA GLU A 144 -12.90 4.21 16.72
C GLU A 144 -12.07 3.17 15.93
N VAL A 145 -12.55 2.67 14.78
CA VAL A 145 -11.92 1.54 14.08
C VAL A 145 -11.43 1.91 12.69
N VAL A 146 -10.19 1.56 12.42
CA VAL A 146 -9.57 1.47 11.09
C VAL A 146 -9.22 0.02 10.81
N LEU A 147 -9.73 -0.52 9.71
CA LEU A 147 -9.41 -1.87 9.27
C LEU A 147 -8.53 -1.82 8.03
N ILE A 148 -7.33 -2.38 8.10
CA ILE A 148 -6.43 -2.52 6.95
C ILE A 148 -6.63 -3.92 6.35
N THR A 149 -6.86 -3.98 5.03
CA THR A 149 -7.21 -5.24 4.38
C THR A 149 -6.53 -5.39 3.01
N THR A 150 -6.52 -6.62 2.51
CA THR A 150 -6.17 -6.93 1.11
C THR A 150 -7.38 -6.75 0.21
N GLY A 151 -7.16 -6.71 -1.11
CA GLY A 151 -8.23 -6.60 -2.10
C GLY A 151 -8.24 -5.27 -2.85
N SER A 152 -7.12 -4.56 -2.83
CA SER A 152 -6.96 -3.29 -3.53
C SER A 152 -6.98 -3.41 -5.06
N GLN A 153 -6.84 -4.63 -5.60
CA GLN A 153 -6.85 -4.94 -7.03
C GLN A 153 -8.15 -5.62 -7.50
N GLY A 154 -9.16 -5.71 -6.66
CA GLY A 154 -10.41 -6.40 -6.99
C GLY A 154 -10.30 -7.92 -7.04
N GLU A 155 -9.29 -8.51 -6.38
CA GLU A 155 -9.10 -9.96 -6.36
C GLU A 155 -10.30 -10.67 -5.72
N PRO A 156 -10.93 -11.63 -6.39
CA PRO A 156 -12.20 -12.24 -5.93
C PRO A 156 -12.12 -12.91 -4.56
N LEU A 157 -10.96 -13.47 -4.21
CA LEU A 157 -10.73 -14.17 -2.94
C LEU A 157 -10.08 -13.29 -1.87
N SER A 158 -9.94 -12.00 -2.13
CA SER A 158 -9.36 -11.05 -1.17
C SER A 158 -10.27 -10.84 0.04
N ALA A 159 -9.68 -10.30 1.10
CA ALA A 159 -10.45 -10.05 2.31
C ALA A 159 -11.57 -9.01 2.07
N LEU A 160 -11.28 -7.92 1.33
CA LEU A 160 -12.29 -6.90 1.02
C LEU A 160 -13.44 -7.46 0.18
N SER A 161 -13.16 -8.22 -0.89
CA SER A 161 -14.19 -8.83 -1.74
C SER A 161 -15.10 -9.76 -0.92
N ARG A 162 -14.51 -10.57 -0.05
CA ARG A 162 -15.27 -11.44 0.85
C ARG A 162 -16.12 -10.68 1.88
N MET A 163 -15.61 -9.53 2.37
CA MET A 163 -16.39 -8.66 3.27
C MET A 163 -17.59 -8.06 2.53
N ALA A 164 -17.39 -7.60 1.29
CA ALA A 164 -18.43 -7.02 0.44
C ALA A 164 -19.53 -8.04 0.10
N MET A 165 -19.14 -9.29 -0.17
CA MET A 165 -20.09 -10.40 -0.44
C MET A 165 -20.69 -11.02 0.84
N SER A 166 -20.38 -10.50 2.02
CA SER A 166 -20.77 -11.08 3.31
C SER A 166 -20.24 -12.51 3.57
N GLU A 167 -19.17 -12.90 2.88
CA GLU A 167 -18.50 -14.20 3.01
C GLU A 167 -17.32 -14.19 3.98
N HIS A 168 -16.91 -13.00 4.44
CA HIS A 168 -15.86 -12.89 5.43
C HIS A 168 -16.38 -13.26 6.82
N ARG A 169 -15.65 -14.18 7.50
CA ARG A 169 -16.13 -14.77 8.76
C ARG A 169 -16.36 -13.78 9.90
N LYS A 170 -15.58 -12.69 9.96
CA LYS A 170 -15.52 -11.76 11.10
C LYS A 170 -16.03 -10.37 10.78
N VAL A 171 -16.03 -9.94 9.53
CA VAL A 171 -16.38 -8.57 9.15
C VAL A 171 -17.33 -8.58 7.95
N LYS A 172 -18.35 -7.75 8.01
CA LYS A 172 -19.24 -7.42 6.89
C LYS A 172 -19.16 -5.93 6.61
N VAL A 173 -19.21 -5.57 5.34
CA VAL A 173 -19.36 -4.17 4.92
C VAL A 173 -20.79 -3.73 5.17
N THR A 174 -20.94 -2.54 5.71
CA THR A 174 -22.23 -1.92 6.06
C THR A 174 -22.29 -0.48 5.51
N PRO A 175 -23.47 0.14 5.44
CA PRO A 175 -23.61 1.56 5.08
C PRO A 175 -22.82 2.51 6.01
N ASN A 176 -22.44 2.07 7.20
CA ASN A 176 -21.66 2.83 8.17
C ASN A 176 -20.14 2.62 8.00
N ASP A 177 -19.71 2.12 6.87
CA ASP A 177 -18.29 1.99 6.54
C ASP A 177 -17.87 3.07 5.53
N PHE A 178 -16.64 3.53 5.68
CA PHE A 178 -15.96 4.40 4.72
C PHE A 178 -14.80 3.61 4.11
N ILE A 179 -14.95 3.23 2.85
CA ILE A 179 -13.99 2.38 2.16
C ILE A 179 -13.01 3.22 1.37
N ILE A 180 -11.73 2.99 1.57
CA ILE A 180 -10.63 3.61 0.85
C ILE A 180 -9.89 2.52 0.10
N ILE A 181 -9.81 2.62 -1.22
CA ILE A 181 -8.93 1.77 -2.04
C ILE A 181 -7.67 2.55 -2.34
N SER A 182 -6.58 2.15 -1.70
CA SER A 182 -5.29 2.81 -1.83
C SER A 182 -4.38 2.08 -2.83
N ALA A 183 -4.90 1.87 -4.03
CA ALA A 183 -4.20 1.31 -5.18
C ALA A 183 -4.95 1.66 -6.46
N ARG A 184 -4.26 1.55 -7.60
CA ARG A 184 -4.93 1.56 -8.90
C ARG A 184 -5.26 0.12 -9.28
N PRO A 185 -6.45 -0.17 -9.82
CA PRO A 185 -6.74 -1.48 -10.39
C PRO A 185 -5.74 -1.79 -11.49
N ILE A 186 -5.28 -3.04 -11.56
CA ILE A 186 -4.50 -3.51 -12.72
C ILE A 186 -5.42 -3.66 -13.93
N PRO A 187 -4.91 -3.42 -15.16
CA PRO A 187 -5.67 -3.61 -16.37
C PRO A 187 -6.34 -4.99 -16.42
N GLY A 188 -7.65 -5.01 -16.68
CA GLY A 188 -8.48 -6.21 -16.67
C GLY A 188 -9.25 -6.47 -15.38
N ASN A 189 -8.88 -5.86 -14.26
CA ASN A 189 -9.58 -6.01 -12.97
C ASN A 189 -10.47 -4.81 -12.60
N GLU A 190 -10.57 -3.80 -13.45
CA GLU A 190 -11.31 -2.57 -13.16
C GLU A 190 -12.79 -2.85 -12.86
N LYS A 191 -13.40 -3.76 -13.63
CA LYS A 191 -14.80 -4.14 -13.43
C LYS A 191 -15.00 -4.85 -12.09
N LEU A 192 -14.08 -5.73 -11.70
CA LEU A 192 -14.15 -6.45 -10.43
C LEU A 192 -13.97 -5.50 -9.24
N SER A 193 -13.09 -4.50 -9.37
CA SER A 193 -12.89 -3.47 -8.35
C SER A 193 -14.13 -2.60 -8.14
N LEU A 194 -14.90 -2.31 -9.19
CA LEU A 194 -16.10 -1.46 -9.13
C LEU A 194 -17.38 -2.20 -8.71
N ILE A 195 -17.49 -3.49 -8.99
CA ILE A 195 -18.71 -4.28 -8.72
C ILE A 195 -18.88 -4.57 -7.21
N HIS A 196 -17.80 -4.52 -6.43
CA HIS A 196 -17.81 -4.94 -5.02
C HIS A 196 -17.75 -3.78 -4.01
N ILE A 197 -17.86 -2.54 -4.48
CA ILE A 197 -17.75 -1.35 -3.62
C ILE A 197 -19.09 -0.60 -3.59
#